data_c4ddaba8c99b883c73cdd9b3c01e5ed1
#
_entry.id   c4ddaba8c99b883c73cdd9b3c01e5ed1
#
_cell.length_a   1.000
_cell.length_b   1.000
_cell.length_c   1.000
_cell.angle_alpha   90.00
_cell.angle_beta   90.00
_cell.angle_gamma   90.00
#
_symmetry.space_group_name_H-M   'P 1'
#
loop_
_entity.id
_entity.type
_entity.pdbx_description
1 polymer ?
#
loop_
_entity_poly.entity_id
_entity_poly.type
_entity_poly.pdbx_seq_one_letter_code
_entity_poly.pdbx_strand_id
1 'polypeptide(L)'
;MPIKQQVQHLVELVEQGRMLEAIEAYYGENVAMQENLDPPTVGLAANLQREREFFDSLLSVKFRAVSVIVEGERAAINWVFDYTTADGQRYRMDQIAVQTWRDGKIVHERYIYDTATLALAA
;
A
#
# COMPACT_ATOMS: atom_id res chain seq x y z
N MET A 1 1.01 -3.68 21.25
CA MET A 1 0.27 -4.59 20.33
C MET A 1 1.29 -5.31 19.44
N PRO A 2 1.22 -6.63 19.32
CA PRO A 2 2.13 -7.37 18.43
C PRO A 2 1.99 -6.91 16.98
N ILE A 3 3.11 -6.92 16.27
CA ILE A 3 3.15 -6.47 14.86
C ILE A 3 2.15 -7.25 14.01
N LYS A 4 2.03 -8.56 14.23
CA LYS A 4 1.09 -9.38 13.47
C LYS A 4 -0.35 -8.85 13.56
N GLN A 5 -0.79 -8.43 14.75
CA GLN A 5 -2.13 -7.85 14.93
C GLN A 5 -2.24 -6.49 14.28
N GLN A 6 -1.19 -5.67 14.33
CA GLN A 6 -1.16 -4.37 13.67
C GLN A 6 -1.22 -4.51 12.15
N VAL A 7 -0.47 -5.44 11.59
CA VAL A 7 -0.52 -5.74 10.14
C VAL A 7 -1.91 -6.21 9.75
N GLN A 8 -2.53 -7.09 10.54
CA GLN A 8 -3.87 -7.57 10.26
C GLN A 8 -4.90 -6.44 10.25
N HIS A 9 -4.82 -5.51 11.20
CA HIS A 9 -5.71 -4.36 11.24
C HIS A 9 -5.48 -3.42 10.06
N LEU A 10 -4.21 -3.18 9.70
CA LEU A 10 -3.87 -2.42 8.51
C LEU A 10 -4.49 -3.03 7.25
N VAL A 11 -4.38 -4.35 7.10
CA VAL A 11 -4.96 -5.07 5.96
C VAL A 11 -6.48 -4.87 5.92
N GLU A 12 -7.15 -5.00 7.05
CA GLU A 12 -8.60 -4.80 7.14
C GLU A 12 -9.01 -3.39 6.71
N LEU A 13 -8.28 -2.36 7.18
CA LEU A 13 -8.55 -0.98 6.79
C LEU A 13 -8.42 -0.78 5.30
N VAL A 14 -7.34 -1.29 4.70
CA VAL A 14 -7.10 -1.15 3.26
C VAL A 14 -8.19 -1.88 2.46
N GLU A 15 -8.56 -3.08 2.86
CA GLU A 15 -9.62 -3.85 2.17
C GLU A 15 -10.98 -3.17 2.28
N GLN A 16 -11.20 -2.37 3.31
CA GLN A 16 -12.41 -1.56 3.48
C GLN A 16 -12.37 -0.24 2.69
N GLY A 17 -11.32 0.02 1.94
CA GLY A 17 -11.15 1.29 1.22
C GLY A 17 -10.66 2.43 2.08
N ARG A 18 -10.10 2.14 3.26
CA ARG A 18 -9.66 3.14 4.24
C ARG A 18 -8.13 3.25 4.28
N MET A 19 -7.50 3.29 3.11
CA MET A 19 -6.05 3.32 2.95
C MET A 19 -5.41 4.51 3.69
N LEU A 20 -5.97 5.71 3.55
CA LEU A 20 -5.38 6.90 4.17
C LEU A 20 -5.41 6.81 5.69
N GLU A 21 -6.48 6.24 6.27
CA GLU A 21 -6.53 5.98 7.71
C GLU A 21 -5.47 4.96 8.14
N ALA A 22 -5.24 3.92 7.34
CA ALA A 22 -4.21 2.93 7.62
C ALA A 22 -2.82 3.58 7.66
N ILE A 23 -2.54 4.48 6.71
CA ILE A 23 -1.27 5.19 6.65
C ILE A 23 -1.12 6.08 7.88
N GLU A 24 -2.13 6.87 8.23
CA GLU A 24 -2.09 7.74 9.39
C GLU A 24 -1.90 6.97 10.70
N ALA A 25 -2.50 5.77 10.81
CA ALA A 25 -2.43 4.97 12.02
C ALA A 25 -1.09 4.26 12.20
N TYR A 26 -0.49 3.76 11.12
CA TYR A 26 0.62 2.82 11.23
C TYR A 26 1.93 3.26 10.60
N TYR A 27 1.96 4.32 9.80
CA TYR A 27 3.20 4.77 9.16
C TYR A 27 3.87 5.82 10.01
N GLY A 28 5.19 5.70 10.17
CA GLY A 28 5.97 6.63 10.98
C GLY A 28 6.15 7.98 10.30
N GLU A 29 6.49 8.99 11.09
CA GLU A 29 6.63 10.36 10.61
C GLU A 29 7.69 10.51 9.52
N ASN A 30 8.76 9.71 9.59
CA ASN A 30 9.88 9.74 8.65
C ASN A 30 9.87 8.54 7.70
N VAL A 31 8.72 7.92 7.48
CA VAL A 31 8.61 6.72 6.65
C VAL A 31 9.14 6.97 5.23
N ALA A 32 9.89 6.00 4.72
CA ALA A 32 10.32 5.98 3.33
C ALA A 32 9.45 4.97 2.58
N MET A 33 8.76 5.42 1.54
CA MET A 33 7.96 4.55 0.68
C MET A 33 8.58 4.55 -0.71
N GLN A 34 8.85 3.34 -1.22
CA GLN A 34 9.62 3.13 -2.44
C GLN A 34 8.85 2.25 -3.42
N GLU A 35 8.85 2.66 -4.69
CA GLU A 35 8.31 1.87 -5.79
C GLU A 35 9.46 1.16 -6.51
N ASN A 36 9.47 -0.17 -6.49
CA ASN A 36 10.54 -0.97 -7.09
C ASN A 36 11.93 -0.48 -6.64
N LEU A 37 12.80 -0.06 -7.55
CA LEU A 37 14.12 0.50 -7.25
C LEU A 37 14.18 2.01 -7.47
N ASP A 38 13.06 2.67 -7.65
CA ASP A 38 13.00 4.12 -7.78
C ASP A 38 13.41 4.80 -6.46
N PRO A 39 13.86 6.06 -6.49
CA PRO A 39 14.15 6.78 -5.26
C PRO A 39 12.91 6.86 -4.35
N PRO A 40 13.05 6.64 -3.04
CA PRO A 40 11.90 6.67 -2.14
C PRO A 40 11.36 8.08 -1.92
N THR A 41 10.06 8.15 -1.62
CA THR A 41 9.44 9.35 -1.07
C THR A 41 9.57 9.27 0.45
N VAL A 42 10.16 10.30 1.06
CA VAL A 42 10.44 10.31 2.51
C VAL A 42 9.52 11.29 3.23
N GLY A 43 8.96 10.82 4.33
CA GLY A 43 8.10 11.62 5.21
C GLY A 43 6.62 11.26 5.07
N LEU A 44 5.93 11.26 6.22
CA LEU A 44 4.51 10.89 6.25
C LEU A 44 3.66 11.85 5.44
N ALA A 45 3.87 13.17 5.60
CA ALA A 45 3.09 14.17 4.89
C ALA A 45 3.24 14.06 3.38
N ALA A 46 4.47 13.88 2.89
CA ALA A 46 4.74 13.72 1.45
C ALA A 46 4.09 12.46 0.89
N ASN A 47 4.14 11.35 1.64
CA ASN A 47 3.54 10.10 1.23
C ASN A 47 2.02 10.15 1.26
N LEU A 48 1.42 10.79 2.26
CA LEU A 48 -0.02 11.00 2.30
C LEU A 48 -0.50 11.83 1.11
N GLN A 49 0.23 12.88 0.76
CA GLN A 49 -0.07 13.72 -0.40
C GLN A 49 -0.06 12.89 -1.68
N ARG A 50 0.99 12.08 -1.88
CA ARG A 50 1.14 11.22 -3.05
C ARG A 50 0.00 10.21 -3.17
N GLU A 51 -0.37 9.57 -2.05
CA GLU A 51 -1.44 8.60 -2.02
C GLU A 51 -2.81 9.24 -2.28
N ARG A 52 -3.07 10.44 -1.71
CA ARG A 52 -4.30 11.19 -1.99
C ARG A 52 -4.43 11.52 -3.47
N GLU A 53 -3.35 12.01 -4.08
CA GLU A 53 -3.35 12.33 -5.51
C GLU A 53 -3.68 11.10 -6.35
N PHE A 54 -3.09 9.95 -6.01
CA PHE A 54 -3.37 8.71 -6.72
C PHE A 54 -4.84 8.32 -6.59
N PHE A 55 -5.37 8.25 -5.36
CA PHE A 55 -6.75 7.82 -5.15
C PHE A 55 -7.77 8.82 -5.71
N ASP A 56 -7.49 10.12 -5.61
CA ASP A 56 -8.37 11.15 -6.16
C ASP A 56 -8.43 11.10 -7.70
N SER A 57 -7.41 10.55 -8.35
CA SER A 57 -7.38 10.38 -9.80
C SER A 57 -8.21 9.18 -10.28
N LEU A 58 -8.69 8.33 -9.38
CA LEU A 58 -9.38 7.09 -9.73
C LEU A 58 -10.89 7.23 -9.58
N LEU A 59 -11.63 6.56 -10.47
CA LEU A 59 -13.09 6.41 -10.32
C LEU A 59 -13.41 5.36 -9.25
N SER A 60 -12.59 4.30 -9.15
CA SER A 60 -12.77 3.25 -8.15
C SER A 60 -11.46 2.51 -7.91
N VAL A 61 -11.34 1.91 -6.74
CA VAL A 61 -10.24 1.01 -6.42
C VAL A 61 -10.71 0.01 -5.37
N LYS A 62 -10.29 -1.25 -5.52
CA LYS A 62 -10.61 -2.30 -4.57
C LYS A 62 -9.37 -3.15 -4.33
N PHE A 63 -8.96 -3.24 -3.06
CA PHE A 63 -7.80 -4.02 -2.62
C PHE A 63 -8.19 -5.33 -2.00
N ARG A 64 -7.37 -6.35 -2.21
CA ARG A 64 -7.47 -7.64 -1.54
C ARG A 64 -6.07 -8.14 -1.19
N ALA A 65 -5.86 -8.52 0.07
CA ALA A 65 -4.63 -9.17 0.49
C ALA A 65 -4.75 -10.66 0.19
N VAL A 66 -3.91 -11.14 -0.70
CA VAL A 66 -3.89 -12.57 -1.10
C VAL A 66 -3.04 -13.39 -0.14
N SER A 67 -1.98 -12.79 0.39
CA SER A 67 -1.06 -13.46 1.29
C SER A 67 -0.45 -12.43 2.23
N VAL A 68 -0.28 -12.80 3.50
CA VAL A 68 0.33 -11.94 4.52
C VAL A 68 1.33 -12.79 5.29
N ILE A 69 2.57 -12.34 5.33
CA ILE A 69 3.66 -13.00 6.05
C ILE A 69 4.26 -11.99 7.02
N VAL A 70 4.37 -12.37 8.29
CA VAL A 70 4.97 -11.52 9.32
C VAL A 70 6.07 -12.31 10.02
N GLU A 71 7.26 -11.75 10.08
CA GLU A 71 8.38 -12.32 10.81
C GLU A 71 9.14 -11.20 11.51
N GLY A 72 9.17 -11.24 12.85
CA GLY A 72 9.81 -10.20 13.63
C GLY A 72 9.22 -8.83 13.34
N GLU A 73 10.08 -7.88 13.00
CA GLU A 73 9.67 -6.51 12.66
C GLU A 73 9.50 -6.31 11.15
N ARG A 74 9.28 -7.38 10.40
CA ARG A 74 9.08 -7.32 8.96
C ARG A 74 7.79 -7.99 8.54
N ALA A 75 7.16 -7.43 7.52
CA ALA A 75 5.95 -8.00 6.94
C ALA A 75 6.04 -7.94 5.42
N ALA A 76 5.44 -8.94 4.76
CA ALA A 76 5.25 -8.94 3.32
C ALA A 76 3.78 -9.20 3.05
N ILE A 77 3.15 -8.33 2.28
CA ILE A 77 1.73 -8.44 1.93
C ILE A 77 1.63 -8.47 0.41
N ASN A 78 1.05 -9.56 -0.11
CA ASN A 78 0.73 -9.61 -1.54
C ASN A 78 -0.66 -9.02 -1.75
N TRP A 79 -0.68 -7.82 -2.30
CA TRP A 79 -1.90 -7.12 -2.66
C TRP A 79 -2.26 -7.40 -4.12
N VAL A 80 -3.51 -7.72 -4.36
CA VAL A 80 -4.10 -7.65 -5.71
C VAL A 80 -5.16 -6.57 -5.65
N PHE A 81 -5.09 -5.60 -6.55
CA PHE A 81 -6.10 -4.55 -6.56
C PHE A 81 -6.53 -4.18 -7.97
N ASP A 82 -7.83 -3.94 -8.09
CA ASP A 82 -8.46 -3.47 -9.31
C ASP A 82 -8.73 -1.99 -9.19
N TYR A 83 -8.41 -1.22 -10.23
CA TYR A 83 -8.72 0.21 -10.23
C TYR A 83 -9.20 0.66 -11.60
N THR A 84 -9.96 1.75 -11.60
CA THR A 84 -10.51 2.35 -12.81
C THR A 84 -10.02 3.79 -12.87
N THR A 85 -9.38 4.16 -13.98
CA THR A 85 -8.89 5.51 -14.21
C THR A 85 -10.01 6.43 -14.68
N ALA A 86 -9.74 7.75 -14.71
CA ALA A 86 -10.73 8.76 -15.05
C ALA A 86 -11.34 8.58 -16.44
N ASP A 87 -10.61 7.96 -17.38
CA ASP A 87 -11.08 7.65 -18.71
C ASP A 87 -11.92 6.37 -18.80
N GLY A 88 -12.18 5.71 -17.66
CA GLY A 88 -12.97 4.49 -17.58
C GLY A 88 -12.19 3.20 -17.83
N GLN A 89 -10.90 3.26 -18.09
CA GLN A 89 -10.09 2.07 -18.28
C GLN A 89 -9.86 1.34 -16.95
N ARG A 90 -10.05 0.02 -16.97
CA ARG A 90 -9.90 -0.83 -15.80
C ARG A 90 -8.56 -1.57 -15.84
N TYR A 91 -7.90 -1.64 -14.68
CA TYR A 91 -6.61 -2.29 -14.53
C TYR A 91 -6.61 -3.21 -13.33
N ARG A 92 -5.74 -4.21 -13.37
CA ARG A 92 -5.43 -5.05 -12.21
C ARG A 92 -3.94 -5.01 -11.95
N MET A 93 -3.58 -4.82 -10.69
CA MET A 93 -2.19 -4.81 -10.23
C MET A 93 -1.97 -5.94 -9.24
N ASP A 94 -0.86 -6.67 -9.41
CA ASP A 94 -0.36 -7.65 -8.45
C ASP A 94 0.93 -7.08 -7.87
N GLN A 95 0.93 -6.81 -6.56
CA GLN A 95 1.97 -6.05 -5.92
C GLN A 95 2.34 -6.70 -4.58
N ILE A 96 3.63 -6.69 -4.25
CA ILE A 96 4.09 -7.12 -2.94
C ILE A 96 4.61 -5.89 -2.19
N ALA A 97 4.07 -5.64 -1.01
CA ALA A 97 4.55 -4.60 -0.11
C ALA A 97 5.44 -5.24 0.95
N VAL A 98 6.71 -4.85 0.98
CA VAL A 98 7.65 -5.31 2.01
C VAL A 98 7.83 -4.19 3.02
N GLN A 99 7.44 -4.45 4.26
CA GLN A 99 7.39 -3.46 5.33
C GLN A 99 8.45 -3.74 6.39
N THR A 100 9.11 -2.69 6.84
CA THR A 100 9.96 -2.73 8.04
C THR A 100 9.28 -1.90 9.11
N TRP A 101 9.06 -2.51 10.27
CA TRP A 101 8.40 -1.90 11.43
C TRP A 101 9.41 -1.57 12.51
N ARG A 102 9.18 -0.49 13.25
CA ARG A 102 9.96 -0.12 14.43
C ARG A 102 9.07 0.68 15.38
N ASP A 103 9.07 0.29 16.66
CA ASP A 103 8.29 0.97 17.70
C ASP A 103 6.80 1.13 17.33
N GLY A 104 6.23 0.07 16.73
CA GLY A 104 4.82 0.04 16.37
C GLY A 104 4.46 0.81 15.11
N LYS A 105 5.44 1.27 14.34
CA LYS A 105 5.21 2.03 13.10
C LYS A 105 6.02 1.46 11.95
N ILE A 106 5.50 1.62 10.74
CA ILE A 106 6.24 1.30 9.52
C ILE A 106 7.24 2.43 9.26
N VAL A 107 8.52 2.08 9.15
CA VAL A 107 9.58 3.05 8.85
C VAL A 107 10.06 2.96 7.41
N HIS A 108 9.81 1.84 6.74
CA HIS A 108 10.12 1.65 5.32
C HIS A 108 9.11 0.70 4.71
N GLU A 109 8.61 1.03 3.53
CA GLU A 109 7.76 0.14 2.74
C GLU A 109 8.20 0.21 1.29
N ARG A 110 8.49 -0.98 0.72
CA ARG A 110 8.84 -1.09 -0.68
C ARG A 110 7.78 -1.90 -1.40
N TYR A 111 7.22 -1.31 -2.45
CA TYR A 111 6.28 -1.98 -3.33
C TYR A 111 7.03 -2.58 -4.51
N ILE A 112 6.85 -3.88 -4.73
CA ILE A 112 7.50 -4.61 -5.82
C ILE A 112 6.41 -5.06 -6.78
N TYR A 113 6.46 -4.61 -8.02
CA TYR A 113 5.47 -4.93 -9.02
C TYR A 113 6.02 -4.74 -10.43
N ASP A 114 5.38 -5.40 -11.40
CA ASP A 114 5.67 -5.18 -12.81
C ASP A 114 5.04 -3.86 -13.24
N THR A 115 5.82 -2.97 -13.85
CA THR A 115 5.31 -1.68 -14.33
C THR A 115 4.38 -1.83 -15.53
N ALA A 116 4.39 -2.98 -16.22
CA ALA A 116 3.44 -3.30 -17.27
C ALA A 116 2.11 -3.73 -16.66
N THR A 117 1.27 -2.77 -16.29
CA THR A 117 -0.04 -3.02 -15.68
C THR A 117 -0.99 -3.63 -16.70
N LEU A 118 -1.69 -4.72 -16.29
CA LEU A 118 -2.64 -5.40 -17.16
C LEU A 118 -3.97 -4.64 -17.21
N ALA A 119 -4.33 -4.17 -18.41
CA ALA A 119 -5.66 -3.64 -18.66
C ALA A 119 -6.68 -4.77 -18.64
N LEU A 120 -7.80 -4.57 -17.94
CA LEU A 120 -8.90 -5.53 -17.90
C LEU A 120 -9.87 -5.26 -19.05
N ALA A 121 -10.51 -6.32 -19.53
CA ALA A 121 -11.58 -6.18 -20.53
C ALA A 121 -12.70 -5.33 -19.95
N ALA A 122 -13.29 -4.52 -20.81
CA ALA A 122 -14.41 -3.67 -20.44
C ALA A 122 -15.65 -4.51 -20.05
#